data_76eb7cccd58cccb6cef3a113735d980b
#
_entry.id   76eb7cccd58cccb6cef3a113735d980b
#
_cell.length_a   1.000
_cell.length_b   1.000
_cell.length_c   1.000
_cell.angle_alpha   90.00
_cell.angle_beta   90.00
_cell.angle_gamma   90.00
#
_symmetry.space_group_name_H-M   'P 1'
#
loop_
_entity.id
_entity.type
_entity.pdbx_description
1 polymer ?
#
loop_
_entity_poly.entity_id
_entity_poly.type
_entity_poly.pdbx_seq_one_letter_code
_entity_poly.pdbx_strand_id
1 'polypeptide(L)'
;MAQSTCSIVEDEKRCGGSVHGYGWCSKHYMRWRRHGDPLMRLQIPGATPTERFWAKVNLYGRMASPYAGPCSEWTGALQSEGYGSFWYDGRVMLAHKWWWEQANGPVPSGLELDHLCRNRACVNLAHLEIVTKAENVRRGIAAAINTARERAKTHCPQGHPYDEANTQVRPDGRRGCCACNRARKRKARAIALKAATAGA
;
A
#
# COMPACT_ATOMS: atom_id res chain seq x y z
N MET A 1 -30.20 38.06 12.13
CA MET A 1 -29.46 37.26 13.13
C MET A 1 -27.99 37.26 12.74
N ALA A 2 -27.10 37.84 13.54
CA ALA A 2 -25.67 37.86 13.26
C ALA A 2 -25.14 36.40 13.31
N GLN A 3 -24.53 35.93 12.25
CA GLN A 3 -23.86 34.61 12.23
C GLN A 3 -22.67 34.70 13.17
N SER A 4 -22.62 33.83 14.19
CA SER A 4 -21.50 33.74 15.10
C SER A 4 -20.23 33.30 14.31
N THR A 5 -19.17 34.07 14.45
CA THR A 5 -17.89 33.82 13.82
C THR A 5 -16.93 33.07 14.76
N CYS A 6 -16.02 32.29 14.23
CA CYS A 6 -15.01 31.54 14.95
C CYS A 6 -14.21 32.45 15.89
N SER A 7 -14.10 32.05 17.16
CA SER A 7 -13.40 32.83 18.20
C SER A 7 -11.88 32.77 18.13
N ILE A 8 -11.33 31.84 17.28
CA ILE A 8 -9.88 31.66 17.17
C ILE A 8 -9.22 32.85 16.45
N VAL A 9 -8.08 33.25 17.01
CA VAL A 9 -7.17 34.24 16.42
C VAL A 9 -5.91 33.52 15.98
N GLU A 10 -5.57 33.61 14.69
CA GLU A 10 -4.33 33.07 14.11
C GLU A 10 -3.55 34.28 13.54
N ASP A 11 -2.27 34.41 13.91
CA ASP A 11 -1.37 35.49 13.43
C ASP A 11 -2.01 36.87 13.54
N GLU A 12 -2.55 37.20 14.72
CA GLU A 12 -3.22 38.47 15.05
C GLU A 12 -4.53 38.75 14.29
N LYS A 13 -4.98 37.81 13.45
CA LYS A 13 -6.23 37.93 12.68
C LYS A 13 -7.28 36.95 13.18
N ARG A 14 -8.52 37.42 13.34
CA ARG A 14 -9.65 36.55 13.61
C ARG A 14 -9.91 35.62 12.42
N CYS A 15 -10.18 34.36 12.67
CA CYS A 15 -10.44 33.35 11.64
C CYS A 15 -11.61 33.70 10.70
N GLY A 16 -12.65 34.40 11.21
CA GLY A 16 -13.82 34.81 10.41
C GLY A 16 -14.70 33.68 9.87
N GLY A 17 -14.33 32.42 10.05
CA GLY A 17 -15.11 31.26 9.58
C GLY A 17 -16.41 31.07 10.40
N SER A 18 -17.49 30.57 9.79
CA SER A 18 -18.76 30.28 10.47
C SER A 18 -18.56 29.21 11.53
N VAL A 19 -19.23 29.38 12.70
CA VAL A 19 -19.11 28.45 13.83
C VAL A 19 -19.73 27.09 13.51
N HIS A 20 -18.97 26.03 13.78
CA HIS A 20 -19.39 24.63 13.66
C HIS A 20 -19.66 23.98 15.02
N GLY A 21 -18.80 24.26 16.03
CA GLY A 21 -18.92 23.72 17.39
C GLY A 21 -17.89 24.35 18.33
N TYR A 22 -18.18 24.45 19.65
CA TYR A 22 -17.33 25.06 20.66
C TYR A 22 -16.90 26.52 20.38
N GLY A 23 -17.70 27.27 19.60
CA GLY A 23 -17.31 28.60 19.14
C GLY A 23 -16.25 28.63 18.05
N TRP A 24 -15.95 27.52 17.42
CA TRP A 24 -14.93 27.36 16.37
C TRP A 24 -15.51 26.95 15.04
N CYS A 25 -14.86 27.37 13.96
CA CYS A 25 -15.21 26.87 12.61
C CYS A 25 -14.80 25.39 12.45
N SER A 26 -15.31 24.75 11.41
CA SER A 26 -15.04 23.33 11.11
C SER A 26 -13.53 23.01 11.09
N LYS A 27 -12.70 23.90 10.53
CA LYS A 27 -11.24 23.74 10.48
C LYS A 27 -10.63 23.62 11.89
N HIS A 28 -10.92 24.54 12.79
CA HIS A 28 -10.38 24.58 14.14
C HIS A 28 -10.99 23.50 15.04
N TYR A 29 -12.27 23.22 14.90
CA TYR A 29 -12.92 22.11 15.59
C TYR A 29 -12.28 20.76 15.23
N MET A 30 -12.02 20.48 13.95
CA MET A 30 -11.37 19.25 13.52
C MET A 30 -9.90 19.13 13.92
N ARG A 31 -9.17 20.25 13.99
CA ARG A 31 -7.79 20.28 14.54
C ARG A 31 -7.81 19.90 16.03
N TRP A 32 -8.65 20.54 16.80
CA TRP A 32 -8.80 20.20 18.21
C TRP A 32 -9.20 18.75 18.42
N ARG A 33 -10.18 18.26 17.68
CA ARG A 33 -10.65 16.88 17.81
C ARG A 33 -9.56 15.85 17.50
N ARG A 34 -8.66 16.14 16.57
CA ARG A 34 -7.59 15.23 16.13
C ARG A 34 -6.32 15.34 16.96
N HIS A 35 -6.02 16.53 17.45
CA HIS A 35 -4.71 16.86 18.00
C HIS A 35 -4.77 17.51 19.40
N GLY A 36 -5.98 17.74 19.94
CA GLY A 36 -6.17 18.41 21.23
C GLY A 36 -5.94 19.93 21.21
N ASP A 37 -5.48 20.49 20.08
CA ASP A 37 -5.17 21.90 19.93
C ASP A 37 -5.83 22.47 18.65
N PRO A 38 -6.73 23.48 18.76
CA PRO A 38 -7.36 24.10 17.60
C PRO A 38 -6.42 24.95 16.75
N LEU A 39 -5.30 25.39 17.31
CA LEU A 39 -4.27 26.18 16.63
C LEU A 39 -3.20 25.33 15.95
N MET A 40 -3.17 24.02 16.21
CA MET A 40 -2.15 23.16 15.66
C MET A 40 -2.11 23.25 14.14
N ARG A 41 -1.00 23.75 13.60
CA ARG A 41 -0.73 23.80 12.16
C ARG A 41 0.20 22.68 11.78
N LEU A 42 -0.31 21.76 10.96
CA LEU A 42 0.53 20.73 10.34
C LEU A 42 1.39 21.30 9.19
N GLN A 43 1.15 22.56 8.80
CA GLN A 43 1.96 23.29 7.84
C GLN A 43 2.59 24.49 8.53
N ILE A 44 3.91 24.49 8.59
CA ILE A 44 4.68 25.66 9.03
C ILE A 44 4.71 26.63 7.84
N PRO A 45 4.16 27.85 7.95
CA PRO A 45 4.23 28.82 6.88
C PRO A 45 5.70 29.10 6.51
N GLY A 46 6.01 29.11 5.21
CA GLY A 46 7.37 29.30 4.72
C GLY A 46 8.31 28.10 4.82
N ALA A 47 7.86 26.99 5.42
CA ALA A 47 8.69 25.79 5.51
C ALA A 47 8.95 25.16 4.14
N THR A 48 10.19 24.75 3.94
CA THR A 48 10.59 23.97 2.76
C THR A 48 9.84 22.63 2.70
N PRO A 49 9.72 22.01 1.53
CA PRO A 49 9.13 20.68 1.42
C PRO A 49 9.75 19.65 2.38
N THR A 50 11.07 19.70 2.56
CA THR A 50 11.81 18.80 3.44
C THR A 50 11.45 19.02 4.91
N GLU A 51 11.37 20.26 5.38
CA GLU A 51 10.92 20.57 6.75
C GLU A 51 9.49 20.13 7.01
N ARG A 52 8.58 20.37 6.05
CA ARG A 52 7.19 19.90 6.13
C ARG A 52 7.06 18.38 6.14
N PHE A 53 8.00 17.69 5.50
CA PHE A 53 8.08 16.24 5.48
C PHE A 53 8.52 15.72 6.85
N TRP A 54 9.67 16.19 7.35
CA TRP A 54 10.25 15.72 8.61
C TRP A 54 9.42 16.08 9.83
N ALA A 55 8.68 17.16 9.81
CA ALA A 55 7.70 17.50 10.85
C ALA A 55 6.57 16.46 11.01
N LYS A 56 6.46 15.49 10.07
CA LYS A 56 5.46 14.43 10.09
C LYS A 56 6.09 13.03 10.17
N VAL A 57 7.33 12.94 10.64
CA VAL A 57 8.04 11.66 10.76
C VAL A 57 8.39 11.42 12.22
N ASN A 58 7.96 10.27 12.74
CA ASN A 58 8.45 9.75 14.01
C ASN A 58 9.69 8.88 13.74
N LEU A 59 10.86 9.32 14.21
CA LEU A 59 12.13 8.61 14.02
C LEU A 59 12.26 7.36 14.88
N TYR A 60 11.45 7.26 15.92
CA TYR A 60 11.51 6.17 16.92
C TYR A 60 10.30 5.26 16.79
N GLY A 61 9.97 4.86 15.57
CA GLY A 61 8.92 3.90 15.30
C GLY A 61 9.30 2.48 15.73
N ARG A 62 8.47 1.50 15.36
CA ARG A 62 8.71 0.11 15.75
C ARG A 62 10.06 -0.42 15.22
N MET A 63 10.71 -1.27 16.02
CA MET A 63 11.88 -2.01 15.56
C MET A 63 11.48 -3.03 14.50
N ALA A 64 12.17 -3.03 13.38
CA ALA A 64 11.92 -3.95 12.25
C ALA A 64 13.10 -4.93 12.12
N SER A 65 13.18 -5.91 13.02
CA SER A 65 14.15 -7.00 12.88
C SER A 65 13.86 -7.80 11.59
N PRO A 66 14.88 -8.19 10.81
CA PRO A 66 16.33 -8.09 11.03
C PRO A 66 16.99 -6.80 10.49
N TYR A 67 16.22 -5.79 10.16
CA TYR A 67 16.72 -4.57 9.51
C TYR A 67 17.33 -3.59 10.52
N ALA A 68 18.27 -2.76 10.05
CA ALA A 68 19.01 -1.85 10.90
C ALA A 68 18.12 -0.70 11.41
N GLY A 69 17.92 -0.67 12.73
CA GLY A 69 17.28 0.43 13.43
C GLY A 69 15.74 0.44 13.39
N PRO A 70 15.13 1.45 14.01
CA PRO A 70 13.70 1.63 14.04
C PRO A 70 13.16 2.13 12.69
N CYS A 71 11.88 1.87 12.44
CA CYS A 71 11.17 2.52 11.36
C CYS A 71 11.10 4.03 11.60
N SER A 72 11.33 4.84 10.57
CA SER A 72 10.92 6.24 10.55
C SER A 72 9.47 6.28 10.08
N GLU A 73 8.52 6.50 11.01
CA GLU A 73 7.11 6.31 10.71
C GLU A 73 6.43 7.62 10.33
N TRP A 74 5.73 7.61 9.21
CA TRP A 74 4.90 8.73 8.79
C TRP A 74 3.70 8.91 9.70
N THR A 75 3.55 10.09 10.29
CA THR A 75 2.46 10.47 11.20
C THR A 75 1.40 11.36 10.56
N GLY A 76 1.60 11.75 9.30
CA GLY A 76 0.63 12.52 8.52
C GLY A 76 -0.52 11.66 7.98
N ALA A 77 -1.25 12.18 7.00
CA ALA A 77 -2.36 11.46 6.37
C ALA A 77 -1.89 10.15 5.72
N LEU A 78 -2.70 9.09 5.85
CA LEU A 78 -2.46 7.80 5.21
C LEU A 78 -3.51 7.57 4.10
N GLN A 79 -3.13 6.82 3.07
CA GLN A 79 -4.05 6.23 2.09
C GLN A 79 -4.75 5.00 2.69
N SER A 80 -5.79 4.50 2.00
CA SER A 80 -6.55 3.30 2.41
C SER A 80 -5.66 2.08 2.64
N GLU A 81 -4.61 1.95 1.84
CA GLU A 81 -3.65 0.85 1.91
C GLU A 81 -2.61 1.02 3.03
N GLY A 82 -2.62 2.15 3.77
CA GLY A 82 -1.71 2.45 4.88
C GLY A 82 -0.41 3.14 4.48
N TYR A 83 -0.27 3.59 3.25
CA TYR A 83 0.87 4.39 2.81
C TYR A 83 0.73 5.85 3.20
N GLY A 84 1.84 6.50 3.57
CA GLY A 84 1.88 7.92 3.86
C GLY A 84 1.56 8.78 2.62
N SER A 85 0.73 9.80 2.80
CA SER A 85 0.39 10.81 1.78
C SER A 85 1.11 12.12 2.06
N PHE A 86 1.88 12.60 1.11
CA PHE A 86 2.60 13.86 1.16
C PHE A 86 2.16 14.79 0.03
N TRP A 87 1.74 16.02 0.36
CA TRP A 87 1.39 17.03 -0.62
C TRP A 87 2.64 17.76 -1.08
N TYR A 88 2.98 17.63 -2.36
CA TYR A 88 4.13 18.26 -2.99
C TYR A 88 3.79 18.68 -4.42
N ASP A 89 4.16 19.89 -4.79
CA ASP A 89 4.03 20.42 -6.14
C ASP A 89 2.62 20.22 -6.76
N GLY A 90 1.58 20.69 -6.02
CA GLY A 90 0.20 20.65 -6.51
C GLY A 90 -0.47 19.26 -6.51
N ARG A 91 0.20 18.20 -6.03
CA ARG A 91 -0.32 16.81 -6.04
C ARG A 91 -0.01 16.05 -4.78
N VAL A 92 -0.76 14.96 -4.56
CA VAL A 92 -0.48 14.01 -3.49
C VAL A 92 0.50 12.96 -4.01
N MET A 93 1.60 12.76 -3.30
CA MET A 93 2.61 11.73 -3.54
C MET A 93 2.66 10.75 -2.37
N LEU A 94 3.17 9.55 -2.61
CA LEU A 94 3.52 8.62 -1.54
C LEU A 94 4.72 9.17 -0.77
N ALA A 95 4.62 9.30 0.55
CA ALA A 95 5.64 9.93 1.39
C ALA A 95 7.01 9.24 1.24
N HIS A 96 7.05 7.90 1.33
CA HIS A 96 8.28 7.13 1.17
C HIS A 96 8.90 7.29 -0.23
N LYS A 97 8.08 7.36 -1.30
CA LYS A 97 8.55 7.55 -2.66
C LYS A 97 9.12 8.95 -2.84
N TRP A 98 8.43 9.99 -2.37
CA TRP A 98 8.93 11.36 -2.44
C TRP A 98 10.29 11.48 -1.76
N TRP A 99 10.43 10.93 -0.54
CA TRP A 99 11.69 11.00 0.21
C TRP A 99 12.82 10.18 -0.44
N TRP A 100 12.49 9.00 -0.98
CA TRP A 100 13.45 8.23 -1.76
C TRP A 100 13.98 9.02 -2.95
N GLU A 101 13.10 9.66 -3.73
CA GLU A 101 13.45 10.44 -4.92
C GLU A 101 14.28 11.69 -4.59
N GLN A 102 14.09 12.30 -3.42
CA GLN A 102 14.96 13.40 -2.96
C GLN A 102 16.39 12.94 -2.68
N ALA A 103 16.57 11.71 -2.19
CA ALA A 103 17.87 11.19 -1.77
C ALA A 103 18.62 10.46 -2.91
N ASN A 104 17.89 9.77 -3.79
CA ASN A 104 18.48 8.83 -4.77
C ASN A 104 18.11 9.16 -6.22
N GLY A 105 17.30 10.17 -6.46
CA GLY A 105 16.74 10.44 -7.78
C GLY A 105 15.48 9.59 -8.08
N PRO A 106 14.89 9.75 -9.27
CA PRO A 106 13.61 9.13 -9.62
C PRO A 106 13.70 7.61 -9.65
N VAL A 107 12.63 6.96 -9.17
CA VAL A 107 12.49 5.50 -9.28
C VAL A 107 12.42 5.12 -10.75
N PRO A 108 13.29 4.22 -11.24
CA PRO A 108 13.30 3.82 -12.65
C PRO A 108 11.96 3.25 -13.10
N SER A 109 11.59 3.49 -14.35
CA SER A 109 10.34 2.98 -14.94
C SER A 109 10.28 1.45 -14.86
N GLY A 110 9.11 0.92 -14.47
CA GLY A 110 8.89 -0.51 -14.33
C GLY A 110 9.38 -1.12 -13.01
N LEU A 111 10.00 -0.31 -12.13
CA LEU A 111 10.41 -0.72 -10.79
C LEU A 111 9.52 -0.08 -9.73
N GLU A 112 9.46 -0.71 -8.56
CA GLU A 112 8.67 -0.30 -7.41
C GLU A 112 9.55 -0.25 -6.15
N LEU A 113 9.14 0.54 -5.15
CA LEU A 113 9.77 0.54 -3.84
C LEU A 113 9.07 -0.48 -2.94
N ASP A 114 9.80 -1.49 -2.48
CA ASP A 114 9.34 -2.47 -1.49
C ASP A 114 9.77 -2.08 -0.08
N HIS A 115 8.87 -2.25 0.89
CA HIS A 115 9.17 -2.09 2.30
C HIS A 115 9.69 -3.40 2.90
N LEU A 116 10.99 -3.50 3.08
CA LEU A 116 11.63 -4.65 3.72
C LEU A 116 11.07 -4.90 5.13
N CYS A 117 10.78 -3.83 5.87
CA CYS A 117 10.20 -3.85 7.23
C CYS A 117 8.69 -4.17 7.27
N ARG A 118 8.03 -4.31 6.12
CA ARG A 118 6.57 -4.54 5.99
C ARG A 118 5.69 -3.49 6.69
N ASN A 119 6.24 -2.30 6.96
CA ASN A 119 5.51 -1.15 7.47
C ASN A 119 5.32 -0.12 6.36
N ARG A 120 4.11 -0.02 5.81
CA ARG A 120 3.79 0.87 4.68
C ARG A 120 3.88 2.36 5.03
N ALA A 121 3.81 2.70 6.32
CA ALA A 121 4.01 4.06 6.79
C ALA A 121 5.50 4.41 7.02
N CYS A 122 6.42 3.46 6.85
CA CYS A 122 7.83 3.70 7.03
C CYS A 122 8.41 4.52 5.87
N VAL A 123 9.23 5.53 6.21
CA VAL A 123 9.97 6.35 5.25
C VAL A 123 11.49 6.23 5.42
N ASN A 124 11.97 5.27 6.23
CA ASN A 124 13.38 5.01 6.42
C ASN A 124 13.99 4.42 5.14
N LEU A 125 14.96 5.10 4.54
CA LEU A 125 15.59 4.67 3.29
C LEU A 125 16.28 3.30 3.39
N ALA A 126 16.84 2.96 4.56
CA ALA A 126 17.46 1.65 4.80
C ALA A 126 16.43 0.50 4.83
N HIS A 127 15.14 0.82 4.93
CA HIS A 127 14.04 -0.15 4.92
C HIS A 127 13.32 -0.22 3.57
N LEU A 128 13.83 0.48 2.54
CA LEU A 128 13.26 0.53 1.20
C LEU A 128 14.23 -0.11 0.20
N GLU A 129 13.68 -0.85 -0.75
CA GLU A 129 14.46 -1.45 -1.83
C GLU A 129 13.73 -1.28 -3.16
N ILE A 130 14.48 -0.96 -4.22
CA ILE A 130 13.95 -0.97 -5.59
C ILE A 130 13.89 -2.40 -6.09
N VAL A 131 12.71 -2.84 -6.49
CA VAL A 131 12.44 -4.19 -6.97
C VAL A 131 11.55 -4.18 -8.21
N THR A 132 11.53 -5.27 -8.96
CA THR A 132 10.52 -5.47 -10.00
C THR A 132 9.15 -5.72 -9.36
N LYS A 133 8.07 -5.41 -10.10
CA LYS A 133 6.70 -5.71 -9.66
C LYS A 133 6.51 -7.20 -9.33
N ALA A 134 7.10 -8.08 -10.12
CA ALA A 134 7.03 -9.54 -9.90
C ALA A 134 7.68 -9.93 -8.57
N GLU A 135 8.84 -9.36 -8.25
CA GLU A 135 9.53 -9.59 -6.99
C GLU A 135 8.77 -9.02 -5.80
N ASN A 136 8.23 -7.78 -5.92
CA ASN A 136 7.43 -7.16 -4.88
C ASN A 136 6.19 -8.01 -4.53
N VAL A 137 5.48 -8.49 -5.55
CA VAL A 137 4.34 -9.41 -5.35
C VAL A 137 4.79 -10.73 -4.72
N ARG A 138 5.92 -11.29 -5.14
CA ARG A 138 6.45 -12.54 -4.59
C ARG A 138 6.80 -12.43 -3.10
N ARG A 139 7.39 -11.31 -2.69
CA ARG A 139 7.76 -11.00 -1.30
C ARG A 139 6.57 -10.60 -0.44
N GLY A 140 5.47 -10.21 -1.06
CA GLY A 140 4.28 -9.71 -0.35
C GLY A 140 3.59 -10.79 0.48
N ILE A 141 3.00 -10.40 1.61
CA ILE A 141 2.20 -11.29 2.49
C ILE A 141 1.05 -11.95 1.73
N ALA A 142 0.48 -11.27 0.73
CA ALA A 142 -0.58 -11.81 -0.12
C ALA A 142 -0.15 -13.09 -0.86
N ALA A 143 1.12 -13.21 -1.25
CA ALA A 143 1.64 -14.42 -1.90
C ALA A 143 1.62 -15.61 -0.92
N ALA A 144 2.03 -15.42 0.32
CA ALA A 144 2.01 -16.46 1.35
C ALA A 144 0.57 -16.89 1.69
N ILE A 145 -0.32 -15.91 1.87
CA ILE A 145 -1.76 -16.18 2.14
C ILE A 145 -2.38 -16.95 0.97
N ASN A 146 -2.16 -16.53 -0.27
CA ASN A 146 -2.68 -17.23 -1.45
C ASN A 146 -2.11 -18.65 -1.56
N THR A 147 -0.83 -18.84 -1.29
CA THR A 147 -0.21 -20.18 -1.27
C THR A 147 -0.82 -21.08 -0.21
N ALA A 148 -1.02 -20.58 1.01
CA ALA A 148 -1.68 -21.32 2.09
C ALA A 148 -3.13 -21.68 1.71
N ARG A 149 -3.87 -20.71 1.14
CA ARG A 149 -5.25 -20.93 0.66
C ARG A 149 -5.32 -21.98 -0.45
N GLU A 150 -4.39 -21.94 -1.41
CA GLU A 150 -4.32 -22.95 -2.47
C GLU A 150 -3.97 -24.33 -1.92
N ARG A 151 -3.09 -24.41 -0.92
CA ARG A 151 -2.76 -25.68 -0.24
C ARG A 151 -3.93 -26.25 0.56
N ALA A 152 -4.79 -25.43 1.12
CA ALA A 152 -5.95 -25.84 1.90
C ALA A 152 -7.11 -26.39 1.05
N LYS A 153 -7.12 -26.17 -0.27
CA LYS A 153 -8.17 -26.69 -1.15
C LYS A 153 -8.13 -28.20 -1.21
N THR A 154 -9.24 -28.85 -0.94
CA THR A 154 -9.39 -30.32 -1.03
C THR A 154 -9.83 -30.79 -2.42
N HIS A 155 -10.39 -29.90 -3.24
CA HIS A 155 -10.90 -30.20 -4.57
C HIS A 155 -10.45 -29.15 -5.60
N CYS A 156 -10.31 -29.55 -6.85
CA CYS A 156 -10.08 -28.63 -7.97
C CYS A 156 -11.38 -27.87 -8.32
N PRO A 157 -11.33 -26.80 -9.17
CA PRO A 157 -12.52 -26.06 -9.60
C PRO A 157 -13.57 -26.89 -10.32
N GLN A 158 -13.23 -28.08 -10.81
CA GLN A 158 -14.13 -29.04 -11.47
C GLN A 158 -14.63 -30.12 -10.51
N GLY A 159 -14.39 -29.97 -9.19
CA GLY A 159 -14.88 -30.88 -8.18
C GLY A 159 -14.10 -32.19 -8.01
N HIS A 160 -12.98 -32.41 -8.72
CA HIS A 160 -12.15 -33.62 -8.52
C HIS A 160 -11.31 -33.47 -7.25
N PRO A 161 -11.20 -34.51 -6.38
CA PRO A 161 -10.43 -34.43 -5.18
C PRO A 161 -8.93 -34.29 -5.47
N TYR A 162 -8.23 -33.62 -4.56
CA TYR A 162 -6.77 -33.57 -4.51
C TYR A 162 -6.25 -34.67 -3.58
N ASP A 163 -6.45 -35.91 -3.98
CA ASP A 163 -5.85 -37.09 -3.37
C ASP A 163 -4.51 -37.47 -4.02
N GLU A 164 -3.85 -38.51 -3.51
CA GLU A 164 -2.55 -38.96 -4.00
C GLU A 164 -2.61 -39.40 -5.48
N ALA A 165 -3.67 -40.08 -5.88
CA ALA A 165 -3.85 -40.61 -7.25
C ALA A 165 -4.17 -39.51 -8.27
N ASN A 166 -4.76 -38.39 -7.83
CA ASN A 166 -5.25 -37.34 -8.70
C ASN A 166 -4.49 -36.01 -8.58
N THR A 167 -3.44 -35.93 -7.74
CA THR A 167 -2.66 -34.71 -7.54
C THR A 167 -1.28 -34.84 -8.14
N GLN A 168 -0.93 -33.93 -9.04
CA GLN A 168 0.42 -33.77 -9.55
C GLN A 168 1.02 -32.47 -8.99
N VAL A 169 2.14 -32.56 -8.29
CA VAL A 169 2.91 -31.38 -7.84
C VAL A 169 3.88 -31.00 -8.95
N ARG A 170 3.85 -29.74 -9.36
CA ARG A 170 4.74 -29.17 -10.38
C ARG A 170 6.07 -28.73 -9.76
N PRO A 171 7.13 -28.49 -10.55
CA PRO A 171 8.40 -27.99 -10.03
C PRO A 171 8.28 -26.66 -9.27
N ASP A 172 7.30 -25.82 -9.61
CA ASP A 172 6.98 -24.56 -8.93
C ASP A 172 6.17 -24.73 -7.62
N GLY A 173 5.95 -25.99 -7.19
CA GLY A 173 5.19 -26.33 -5.99
C GLY A 173 3.67 -26.24 -6.13
N ARG A 174 3.14 -25.87 -7.30
CA ARG A 174 1.69 -25.81 -7.54
C ARG A 174 1.13 -27.20 -7.80
N ARG A 175 -0.10 -27.44 -7.31
CA ARG A 175 -0.84 -28.68 -7.56
C ARG A 175 -1.61 -28.59 -8.87
N GLY A 176 -1.61 -29.67 -9.61
CA GLY A 176 -2.41 -29.90 -10.80
C GLY A 176 -3.34 -31.11 -10.61
N CYS A 177 -4.58 -30.99 -11.08
CA CYS A 177 -5.53 -32.10 -11.10
C CYS A 177 -5.26 -33.03 -12.28
N CYS A 178 -4.93 -34.29 -12.04
CA CYS A 178 -4.65 -35.28 -13.09
C CYS A 178 -5.86 -35.56 -13.97
N ALA A 179 -7.08 -35.64 -13.41
CA ALA A 179 -8.31 -35.83 -14.16
C ALA A 179 -8.57 -34.68 -15.14
N CYS A 180 -8.45 -33.41 -14.69
CA CYS A 180 -8.59 -32.25 -15.57
C CYS A 180 -7.52 -32.23 -16.66
N ASN A 181 -6.27 -32.59 -16.34
CA ASN A 181 -5.19 -32.66 -17.33
C ASN A 181 -5.45 -33.73 -18.39
N ARG A 182 -5.94 -34.92 -17.98
CA ARG A 182 -6.35 -35.98 -18.93
C ARG A 182 -7.50 -35.53 -19.82
N ALA A 183 -8.51 -34.89 -19.26
CA ALA A 183 -9.66 -34.38 -20.04
C ALA A 183 -9.23 -33.32 -21.06
N ARG A 184 -8.34 -32.38 -20.68
CA ARG A 184 -7.79 -31.36 -21.56
C ARG A 184 -6.97 -31.99 -22.71
N LYS A 185 -6.11 -32.95 -22.41
CA LYS A 185 -5.33 -33.67 -23.43
C LYS A 185 -6.21 -34.44 -24.42
N ARG A 186 -7.30 -35.12 -23.94
CA ARG A 186 -8.27 -35.79 -24.79
C ARG A 186 -8.97 -34.81 -25.71
N LYS A 187 -9.43 -33.67 -25.18
CA LYS A 187 -10.07 -32.62 -25.99
C LYS A 187 -9.14 -32.06 -27.04
N ALA A 188 -7.89 -31.79 -26.71
CA ALA A 188 -6.90 -31.28 -27.64
C ALA A 188 -6.62 -32.31 -28.78
N ARG A 189 -6.48 -33.60 -28.44
CA ARG A 189 -6.31 -34.67 -29.45
C ARG A 189 -7.51 -34.80 -30.39
N ALA A 190 -8.73 -34.72 -29.87
CA ALA A 190 -9.94 -34.78 -30.67
C ALA A 190 -10.06 -33.58 -31.64
N ILE A 191 -9.67 -32.38 -31.20
CA ILE A 191 -9.65 -31.18 -32.06
C ILE A 191 -8.59 -31.37 -33.18
N ALA A 192 -7.38 -31.81 -32.83
CA ALA A 192 -6.32 -32.05 -33.81
C ALA A 192 -6.72 -33.12 -34.87
N LEU A 193 -7.38 -34.19 -34.44
CA LEU A 193 -7.86 -35.23 -35.35
C LEU A 193 -8.92 -34.69 -36.31
N LYS A 194 -9.90 -33.92 -35.80
CA LYS A 194 -10.91 -33.28 -36.65
C LYS A 194 -10.30 -32.30 -37.65
N ALA A 195 -9.30 -31.52 -37.25
CA ALA A 195 -8.61 -30.63 -38.20
C ALA A 195 -7.85 -31.39 -39.28
N ALA A 196 -7.21 -32.52 -38.96
CA ALA A 196 -6.52 -33.35 -39.92
C ALA A 196 -7.45 -34.02 -40.93
N THR A 197 -8.67 -34.40 -40.52
CA THR A 197 -9.68 -35.02 -41.40
C THR A 197 -10.47 -34.00 -42.22
N ALA A 198 -10.48 -32.74 -41.86
CA ALA A 198 -11.17 -31.68 -42.62
C ALA A 198 -10.26 -31.05 -43.72
N GLY A 199 -8.96 -31.35 -43.73
CA GLY A 199 -8.00 -30.86 -44.71
C GLY A 199 -7.54 -31.94 -45.74
N ALA A 200 -8.14 -33.13 -45.73
CA ALA A 200 -7.98 -34.21 -46.69
C ALA A 200 -9.21 -34.31 -47.59
#